data_3cdadabf9aa7ec2561fadbfd8dd2e36f
#
_entry.id   3cdadabf9aa7ec2561fadbfd8dd2e36f
#
_cell.length_a   1.000
_cell.length_b   1.000
_cell.length_c   1.000
_cell.angle_alpha   90.00
_cell.angle_beta   90.00
_cell.angle_gamma   90.00
#
_symmetry.space_group_name_H-M   'P 1'
#
loop_
_entity.id
_entity.type
_entity.pdbx_description
1 polymer ?
#
loop_
_entity_poly.entity_id
_entity_poly.type
_entity_poly.pdbx_seq_one_letter_code
_entity_poly.pdbx_strand_id
1 'polypeptide(L)'
;MEVIKSTQELESVNFDSPLALVPTMGNLHEGHLSLVKYGIKNYSEVITSIFINPLQFGKNEDFSSYPKTISQDIKLLEALGCNYLFVPEKNFAENLDIIEPKFSDALCGLSRPTHFQGVLTIIDKFLRIIKPNACLFGLKDYQQQLIIKDFVNRKKIKTDIISLPTVREKYGLAMSSRNNYLSDEDKKFCGKIYSCIKNLAASLKISSLEVLKTEAIDFLRNSGFEIDYLEIVDANNLSSVTENTDKILIAVAVIYKKVRLIDNLVVSL
;
A
#
# COMPACT_ATOMS: atom_id res chain seq x y z
N MET A 1 5.28 -24.58 3.60
CA MET A 1 5.86 -23.22 3.68
C MET A 1 6.94 -23.21 4.77
N GLU A 2 8.13 -22.71 4.45
CA GLU A 2 9.20 -22.51 5.44
C GLU A 2 9.04 -21.17 6.13
N VAL A 3 9.20 -21.14 7.48
CA VAL A 3 9.08 -19.93 8.28
C VAL A 3 10.47 -19.51 8.77
N ILE A 4 10.94 -18.36 8.30
CA ILE A 4 12.26 -17.78 8.58
C ILE A 4 12.09 -16.67 9.61
N LYS A 5 12.86 -16.70 10.70
CA LYS A 5 12.66 -15.77 11.85
C LYS A 5 13.81 -14.80 12.06
N SER A 6 14.97 -15.08 11.50
CA SER A 6 16.15 -14.22 11.66
C SER A 6 16.81 -13.92 10.32
N THR A 7 17.62 -12.85 10.28
CA THR A 7 18.43 -12.52 9.10
C THR A 7 19.46 -13.60 8.79
N GLN A 8 20.00 -14.26 9.84
CA GLN A 8 20.97 -15.36 9.68
C GLN A 8 20.32 -16.59 9.03
N GLU A 9 19.11 -16.97 9.43
CA GLU A 9 18.35 -18.03 8.77
C GLU A 9 18.07 -17.65 7.31
N LEU A 10 17.65 -16.40 7.06
CA LEU A 10 17.36 -15.90 5.71
C LEU A 10 18.59 -15.98 4.78
N GLU A 11 19.78 -15.63 5.28
CA GLU A 11 21.04 -15.68 4.54
C GLU A 11 21.49 -17.13 4.23
N SER A 12 21.00 -18.12 4.95
CA SER A 12 21.28 -19.55 4.71
C SER A 12 20.38 -20.18 3.64
N VAL A 13 19.30 -19.52 3.26
CA VAL A 13 18.36 -20.01 2.24
C VAL A 13 18.89 -19.72 0.84
N ASN A 14 19.01 -20.76 0.01
CA ASN A 14 19.27 -20.60 -1.41
C ASN A 14 17.93 -20.54 -2.14
N PHE A 15 17.54 -19.36 -2.53
CA PHE A 15 16.30 -19.16 -3.29
C PHE A 15 16.45 -19.55 -4.75
N ASP A 16 15.46 -20.26 -5.30
CA ASP A 16 15.34 -20.47 -6.73
C ASP A 16 14.88 -19.17 -7.41
N SER A 17 15.50 -18.85 -8.52
CA SER A 17 15.20 -17.64 -9.29
C SER A 17 14.29 -17.98 -10.49
N PRO A 18 13.34 -17.11 -10.83
CA PRO A 18 13.07 -15.78 -10.24
C PRO A 18 12.25 -15.82 -8.94
N LEU A 19 12.69 -15.05 -7.94
CA LEU A 19 12.05 -14.90 -6.63
C LEU A 19 11.18 -13.62 -6.57
N ALA A 20 9.96 -13.73 -6.04
CA ALA A 20 9.10 -12.58 -5.73
C ALA A 20 8.99 -12.34 -4.22
N LEU A 21 9.05 -11.06 -3.81
CA LEU A 21 8.80 -10.60 -2.45
C LEU A 21 7.42 -9.94 -2.34
N VAL A 22 6.64 -10.32 -1.32
CA VAL A 22 5.40 -9.66 -0.93
C VAL A 22 5.56 -9.09 0.49
N PRO A 23 5.93 -7.80 0.63
CA PRO A 23 6.09 -7.20 1.96
C PRO A 23 4.73 -6.85 2.57
N THR A 24 4.49 -7.29 3.81
CA THR A 24 3.25 -7.01 4.55
C THR A 24 3.52 -6.70 6.03
N MET A 25 2.51 -6.19 6.71
CA MET A 25 2.51 -6.04 8.16
C MET A 25 1.68 -7.13 8.88
N GLY A 26 1.24 -8.16 8.17
CA GLY A 26 0.33 -9.18 8.70
C GLY A 26 -1.14 -8.75 8.65
N ASN A 27 -2.00 -9.49 9.36
CA ASN A 27 -3.45 -9.40 9.29
C ASN A 27 -3.92 -9.46 7.82
N LEU A 28 -3.51 -10.57 7.17
CA LEU A 28 -3.65 -10.75 5.74
C LEU A 28 -5.12 -10.83 5.34
N HIS A 29 -5.43 -10.19 4.22
CA HIS A 29 -6.74 -10.19 3.58
C HIS A 29 -6.60 -10.45 2.07
N GLU A 30 -7.70 -10.61 1.34
CA GLU A 30 -7.67 -10.93 -0.10
C GLU A 30 -6.81 -9.96 -0.93
N GLY A 31 -6.66 -8.70 -0.52
CA GLY A 31 -5.72 -7.77 -1.15
C GLY A 31 -4.27 -8.26 -1.09
N HIS A 32 -3.80 -8.72 0.08
CA HIS A 32 -2.47 -9.31 0.23
C HIS A 32 -2.37 -10.67 -0.48
N LEU A 33 -3.39 -11.51 -0.31
CA LEU A 33 -3.41 -12.85 -0.92
C LEU A 33 -3.41 -12.79 -2.44
N SER A 34 -3.98 -11.75 -3.05
CA SER A 34 -3.90 -11.54 -4.50
C SER A 34 -2.47 -11.29 -5.00
N LEU A 35 -1.64 -10.58 -4.20
CA LEU A 35 -0.22 -10.39 -4.50
C LEU A 35 0.52 -11.73 -4.45
N VAL A 36 0.29 -12.53 -3.39
CA VAL A 36 0.90 -13.86 -3.23
C VAL A 36 0.49 -14.79 -4.37
N LYS A 37 -0.82 -14.85 -4.72
CA LYS A 37 -1.34 -15.62 -5.87
C LYS A 37 -0.66 -15.21 -7.19
N TYR A 38 -0.47 -13.91 -7.41
CA TYR A 38 0.25 -13.42 -8.58
C TYR A 38 1.71 -13.86 -8.57
N GLY A 39 2.39 -13.76 -7.42
CA GLY A 39 3.75 -14.21 -7.24
C GLY A 39 3.91 -15.69 -7.58
N ILE A 40 3.10 -16.57 -6.98
CA ILE A 40 3.10 -18.02 -7.22
C ILE A 40 2.88 -18.36 -8.70
N LYS A 41 2.05 -17.59 -9.39
CA LYS A 41 1.76 -17.83 -10.81
C LYS A 41 2.91 -17.45 -11.74
N ASN A 42 3.71 -16.43 -11.39
CA ASN A 42 4.65 -15.78 -12.33
C ASN A 42 6.13 -15.93 -11.95
N TYR A 43 6.44 -16.47 -10.77
CA TYR A 43 7.79 -16.61 -10.24
C TYR A 43 8.03 -18.04 -9.76
N SER A 44 9.28 -18.47 -9.72
CA SER A 44 9.65 -19.82 -9.23
C SER A 44 9.34 -19.96 -7.75
N GLU A 45 9.61 -18.91 -6.98
CA GLU A 45 9.37 -18.88 -5.54
C GLU A 45 8.82 -17.56 -5.08
N VAL A 46 8.09 -17.60 -3.96
CA VAL A 46 7.50 -16.43 -3.30
C VAL A 46 7.90 -16.42 -1.83
N ILE A 47 8.45 -15.29 -1.40
CA ILE A 47 8.64 -14.96 0.01
C ILE A 47 7.68 -13.85 0.42
N THR A 48 6.87 -14.10 1.43
CA THR A 48 6.04 -13.07 2.07
C THR A 48 6.72 -12.63 3.35
N SER A 49 6.82 -11.33 3.61
CA SER A 49 7.25 -10.86 4.93
C SER A 49 6.05 -10.40 5.77
N ILE A 50 6.13 -10.64 7.10
CA ILE A 50 5.21 -10.08 8.09
C ILE A 50 6.04 -9.32 9.12
N PHE A 51 6.05 -7.98 9.01
CA PHE A 51 6.77 -7.11 9.94
C PHE A 51 5.97 -5.83 10.21
N ILE A 52 5.52 -5.66 11.46
CA ILE A 52 4.87 -4.42 11.87
C ILE A 52 5.98 -3.40 12.13
N ASN A 53 6.25 -2.59 11.11
CA ASN A 53 7.37 -1.65 11.07
C ASN A 53 7.13 -0.43 11.97
N PRO A 54 7.84 -0.27 13.10
CA PRO A 54 7.62 0.86 14.00
C PRO A 54 7.95 2.21 13.37
N LEU A 55 8.87 2.25 12.41
CA LEU A 55 9.37 3.49 11.79
C LEU A 55 8.30 4.23 10.96
N GLN A 56 7.26 3.51 10.50
CA GLN A 56 6.21 4.10 9.66
C GLN A 56 4.98 4.60 10.42
N PHE A 57 4.95 4.42 11.76
CA PHE A 57 3.83 4.86 12.59
C PHE A 57 4.14 6.20 13.26
N GLY A 58 3.23 7.15 13.13
CA GLY A 58 3.25 8.38 13.90
C GLY A 58 2.88 8.16 15.38
N LYS A 59 3.18 9.14 16.23
CA LYS A 59 2.93 9.07 17.69
C LYS A 59 1.49 8.74 18.07
N ASN A 60 0.52 9.12 17.24
CA ASN A 60 -0.92 8.97 17.49
C ASN A 60 -1.56 7.89 16.60
N GLU A 61 -0.76 7.06 15.95
CA GLU A 61 -1.26 5.98 15.09
C GLU A 61 -1.39 4.65 15.85
N ASP A 62 -2.04 3.70 15.24
CA ASP A 62 -2.49 2.42 15.80
C ASP A 62 -1.39 1.35 15.96
N PHE A 63 -0.11 1.75 16.13
CA PHE A 63 1.00 0.79 16.25
C PHE A 63 0.81 -0.24 17.36
N SER A 64 0.41 0.21 18.55
CA SER A 64 0.22 -0.69 19.71
C SER A 64 -0.99 -1.62 19.56
N SER A 65 -2.03 -1.15 18.89
CA SER A 65 -3.29 -1.87 18.65
C SER A 65 -3.37 -2.53 17.27
N TYR A 66 -2.31 -2.42 16.44
CA TYR A 66 -2.30 -3.02 15.11
C TYR A 66 -2.53 -4.55 15.20
N PRO A 67 -3.44 -5.12 14.40
CA PRO A 67 -3.81 -6.53 14.51
C PRO A 67 -2.62 -7.48 14.31
N LYS A 68 -2.46 -8.45 15.22
CA LYS A 68 -1.41 -9.47 15.22
C LYS A 68 -2.02 -10.85 15.08
N THR A 69 -2.08 -11.34 13.85
CA THR A 69 -2.81 -12.56 13.47
C THR A 69 -1.90 -13.63 12.86
N ILE A 70 -0.64 -13.69 13.31
CA ILE A 70 0.41 -14.51 12.67
C ILE A 70 -0.01 -15.98 12.45
N SER A 71 -0.70 -16.61 13.41
CA SER A 71 -1.14 -18.01 13.27
C SER A 71 -2.21 -18.20 12.19
N GLN A 72 -3.06 -17.19 11.98
CA GLN A 72 -4.05 -17.19 10.89
C GLN A 72 -3.37 -16.88 9.56
N ASP A 73 -2.46 -15.92 9.54
CA ASP A 73 -1.69 -15.51 8.35
C ASP A 73 -0.88 -16.69 7.79
N ILE A 74 -0.22 -17.47 8.67
CA ILE A 74 0.50 -18.70 8.30
C ILE A 74 -0.43 -19.67 7.57
N LYS A 75 -1.62 -19.96 8.14
CA LYS A 75 -2.58 -20.88 7.52
C LYS A 75 -3.04 -20.40 6.13
N LEU A 76 -3.25 -19.10 5.98
CA LEU A 76 -3.66 -18.51 4.70
C LEU A 76 -2.55 -18.65 3.64
N LEU A 77 -1.30 -18.39 4.02
CA LEU A 77 -0.15 -18.50 3.12
C LEU A 77 0.16 -19.96 2.75
N GLU A 78 0.07 -20.89 3.71
CA GLU A 78 0.22 -22.33 3.47
C GLU A 78 -0.85 -22.86 2.50
N ALA A 79 -2.10 -22.47 2.71
CA ALA A 79 -3.21 -22.87 1.85
C ALA A 79 -3.04 -22.37 0.40
N LEU A 80 -2.31 -21.27 0.18
CA LEU A 80 -1.99 -20.77 -1.16
C LEU A 80 -0.77 -21.45 -1.77
N GLY A 81 0.06 -22.14 -0.98
CA GLY A 81 1.32 -22.71 -1.45
C GLY A 81 2.47 -21.68 -1.49
N CYS A 82 2.46 -20.64 -0.65
CA CYS A 82 3.58 -19.73 -0.50
C CYS A 82 4.82 -20.51 -0.05
N ASN A 83 6.00 -20.23 -0.65
CA ASN A 83 7.22 -21.00 -0.36
C ASN A 83 7.81 -20.61 0.99
N TYR A 84 7.95 -19.30 1.24
CA TYR A 84 8.62 -18.78 2.44
C TYR A 84 7.80 -17.69 3.13
N LEU A 85 7.87 -17.67 4.45
CA LEU A 85 7.38 -16.58 5.28
C LEU A 85 8.53 -16.05 6.14
N PHE A 86 8.89 -14.78 5.93
CA PHE A 86 9.87 -14.09 6.76
C PHE A 86 9.19 -13.26 7.83
N VAL A 87 9.43 -13.60 9.10
CA VAL A 87 8.94 -12.89 10.28
C VAL A 87 10.13 -12.41 11.09
N PRO A 88 10.74 -11.28 10.73
CA PRO A 88 11.96 -10.81 11.39
C PRO A 88 11.73 -10.47 12.87
N GLU A 89 12.81 -10.50 13.64
CA GLU A 89 12.83 -10.13 15.04
C GLU A 89 12.46 -8.66 15.27
N LYS A 90 12.08 -8.32 16.51
CA LYS A 90 11.63 -6.96 16.86
C LYS A 90 12.68 -5.88 16.61
N ASN A 91 13.96 -6.20 16.79
CA ASN A 91 15.12 -5.33 16.57
C ASN A 91 15.45 -5.11 15.08
N PHE A 92 14.70 -5.73 14.16
CA PHE A 92 14.94 -5.65 12.71
C PHE A 92 14.96 -4.21 12.18
N ALA A 93 14.23 -3.28 12.79
CA ALA A 93 14.21 -1.86 12.42
C ALA A 93 15.21 -0.99 13.19
N GLU A 94 16.06 -1.57 14.05
CA GLU A 94 17.02 -0.81 14.83
C GLU A 94 18.31 -0.49 14.05
N ASN A 95 18.93 0.64 14.41
CA ASN A 95 20.21 1.09 13.86
C ASN A 95 20.24 1.20 12.32
N LEU A 96 19.13 1.62 11.71
CA LEU A 96 19.04 1.87 10.28
C LEU A 96 19.21 3.35 9.96
N ASP A 97 19.96 3.63 8.91
CA ASP A 97 19.99 4.96 8.32
C ASP A 97 18.65 5.27 7.68
N ILE A 98 18.02 6.34 8.11
CA ILE A 98 16.73 6.77 7.58
C ILE A 98 16.90 7.27 6.15
N ILE A 99 16.07 6.77 5.25
CA ILE A 99 16.11 7.11 3.83
C ILE A 99 15.08 8.18 3.52
N GLU A 100 15.54 9.31 2.95
CA GLU A 100 14.66 10.39 2.51
C GLU A 100 13.96 10.01 1.19
N PRO A 101 12.61 9.93 1.17
CA PRO A 101 11.84 9.67 -0.04
C PRO A 101 11.65 10.94 -0.86
N LYS A 102 11.54 10.80 -2.20
CA LYS A 102 10.88 11.79 -3.04
C LYS A 102 9.36 11.60 -2.99
N PHE A 103 8.62 12.61 -3.43
CA PHE A 103 7.14 12.58 -3.49
C PHE A 103 6.43 12.38 -2.13
N SER A 104 7.13 12.72 -1.03
CA SER A 104 6.57 12.64 0.33
C SER A 104 5.90 13.94 0.81
N ASP A 105 6.00 15.00 0.03
CA ASP A 105 5.45 16.34 0.28
C ASP A 105 4.05 16.54 -0.31
N ALA A 106 3.35 15.46 -0.58
CA ALA A 106 1.99 15.45 -1.11
C ALA A 106 1.14 14.39 -0.40
N LEU A 107 -0.18 14.44 -0.56
CA LEU A 107 -1.15 13.40 -0.16
C LEU A 107 -0.90 12.88 1.28
N CYS A 108 -0.74 11.56 1.42
CA CYS A 108 -0.46 10.92 2.73
C CYS A 108 0.82 11.44 3.39
N GLY A 109 1.80 11.90 2.64
CA GLY A 109 3.05 12.41 3.20
C GLY A 109 2.87 13.72 3.95
N LEU A 110 1.90 14.57 3.56
CA LEU A 110 1.55 15.79 4.30
C LEU A 110 0.91 15.49 5.65
N SER A 111 -0.03 14.55 5.69
CA SER A 111 -0.72 14.19 6.94
C SER A 111 0.08 13.22 7.82
N ARG A 112 1.11 12.56 7.27
CA ARG A 112 1.97 11.57 7.95
C ARG A 112 3.46 11.81 7.64
N PRO A 113 4.10 12.88 8.14
CA PRO A 113 5.39 13.37 7.66
C PRO A 113 6.56 12.38 7.65
N THR A 114 6.62 11.42 8.60
CA THR A 114 7.71 10.43 8.70
C THR A 114 7.35 9.06 8.13
N HIS A 115 6.11 8.89 7.69
CA HIS A 115 5.58 7.59 7.27
C HIS A 115 6.42 6.96 6.15
N PHE A 116 6.63 7.70 5.07
CA PHE A 116 7.34 7.16 3.90
C PHE A 116 8.84 6.99 4.10
N GLN A 117 9.45 7.76 4.99
CA GLN A 117 10.83 7.51 5.45
C GLN A 117 10.90 6.11 6.08
N GLY A 118 10.02 5.81 7.03
CA GLY A 118 9.96 4.51 7.69
C GLY A 118 9.68 3.36 6.72
N VAL A 119 8.72 3.54 5.81
CA VAL A 119 8.40 2.53 4.78
C VAL A 119 9.62 2.26 3.90
N LEU A 120 10.22 3.32 3.33
CA LEU A 120 11.31 3.18 2.38
C LEU A 120 12.55 2.55 3.02
N THR A 121 12.87 2.94 4.27
CA THR A 121 13.99 2.39 5.04
C THR A 121 13.87 0.88 5.23
N ILE A 122 12.67 0.38 5.56
CA ILE A 122 12.45 -1.06 5.74
C ILE A 122 12.39 -1.81 4.40
N ILE A 123 11.79 -1.22 3.38
CA ILE A 123 11.78 -1.84 2.05
C ILE A 123 13.20 -1.95 1.50
N ASP A 124 14.04 -0.93 1.63
CA ASP A 124 15.45 -0.99 1.23
C ASP A 124 16.20 -2.13 1.95
N LYS A 125 15.97 -2.29 3.27
CA LYS A 125 16.56 -3.41 4.02
C LYS A 125 16.09 -4.76 3.45
N PHE A 126 14.79 -4.95 3.22
CA PHE A 126 14.29 -6.17 2.59
C PHE A 126 14.93 -6.43 1.21
N LEU A 127 14.99 -5.41 0.36
CA LEU A 127 15.57 -5.55 -0.97
C LEU A 127 17.05 -5.92 -0.93
N ARG A 128 17.82 -5.40 0.05
CA ARG A 128 19.24 -5.71 0.20
C ARG A 128 19.51 -7.13 0.70
N ILE A 129 18.71 -7.64 1.66
CA ILE A 129 18.96 -8.95 2.27
C ILE A 129 18.32 -10.10 1.46
N ILE A 130 17.12 -9.90 0.89
CA ILE A 130 16.40 -10.92 0.12
C ILE A 130 16.85 -10.94 -1.34
N LYS A 131 17.18 -9.78 -1.91
CA LYS A 131 17.56 -9.58 -3.32
C LYS A 131 16.56 -10.20 -4.31
N PRO A 132 15.24 -9.92 -4.17
CA PRO A 132 14.24 -10.52 -5.02
C PRO A 132 14.32 -9.97 -6.45
N ASN A 133 13.89 -10.78 -7.44
CA ASN A 133 13.72 -10.33 -8.82
C ASN A 133 12.56 -9.35 -8.96
N ALA A 134 11.50 -9.54 -8.16
CA ALA A 134 10.38 -8.60 -8.10
C ALA A 134 9.88 -8.37 -6.66
N CYS A 135 9.36 -7.17 -6.42
CA CYS A 135 8.65 -6.82 -5.19
C CYS A 135 7.23 -6.36 -5.54
N LEU A 136 6.22 -7.01 -4.94
CA LEU A 136 4.82 -6.87 -5.34
C LEU A 136 4.06 -5.96 -4.39
N PHE A 137 3.34 -4.98 -4.93
CA PHE A 137 2.56 -4.01 -4.16
C PHE A 137 1.15 -3.85 -4.71
N GLY A 138 0.19 -3.49 -3.86
CA GLY A 138 -1.15 -3.11 -4.28
C GLY A 138 -1.23 -1.63 -4.68
N LEU A 139 -1.95 -1.31 -5.76
CA LEU A 139 -2.19 0.07 -6.21
C LEU A 139 -3.00 0.91 -5.21
N LYS A 140 -3.63 0.28 -4.21
CA LYS A 140 -4.30 1.01 -3.13
C LYS A 140 -3.35 2.03 -2.46
N ASP A 141 -2.11 1.65 -2.22
CA ASP A 141 -1.08 2.50 -1.62
C ASP A 141 -0.22 3.16 -2.71
N TYR A 142 -0.88 3.89 -3.62
CA TYR A 142 -0.29 4.44 -4.86
C TYR A 142 0.96 5.27 -4.61
N GLN A 143 0.90 6.23 -3.68
CA GLN A 143 2.04 7.08 -3.34
C GLN A 143 3.22 6.25 -2.83
N GLN A 144 2.97 5.24 -2.01
CA GLN A 144 4.01 4.33 -1.51
C GLN A 144 4.74 3.62 -2.66
N GLN A 145 3.99 3.04 -3.59
CA GLN A 145 4.60 2.32 -4.71
C GLN A 145 5.35 3.26 -5.66
N LEU A 146 4.88 4.51 -5.85
CA LEU A 146 5.57 5.52 -6.65
C LEU A 146 6.92 5.89 -6.02
N ILE A 147 6.95 6.13 -4.71
CA ILE A 147 8.16 6.41 -3.93
C ILE A 147 9.17 5.26 -4.05
N ILE A 148 8.71 4.01 -3.89
CA ILE A 148 9.57 2.83 -3.95
C ILE A 148 10.12 2.63 -5.37
N LYS A 149 9.31 2.83 -6.41
CA LYS A 149 9.77 2.79 -7.81
C LYS A 149 10.86 3.83 -8.10
N ASP A 150 10.65 5.07 -7.69
CA ASP A 150 11.66 6.13 -7.85
C ASP A 150 12.96 5.75 -7.14
N PHE A 151 12.87 5.25 -5.91
CA PHE A 151 14.04 4.85 -5.13
C PHE A 151 14.83 3.72 -5.81
N VAL A 152 14.17 2.65 -6.21
CA VAL A 152 14.78 1.50 -6.88
C VAL A 152 15.49 1.94 -8.17
N ASN A 153 14.84 2.80 -8.96
CA ASN A 153 15.41 3.35 -10.19
C ASN A 153 16.64 4.21 -9.92
N ARG A 154 16.56 5.15 -8.96
CA ARG A 154 17.68 6.03 -8.59
C ARG A 154 18.88 5.26 -8.04
N LYS A 155 18.62 4.23 -7.25
CA LYS A 155 19.67 3.37 -6.66
C LYS A 155 20.12 2.25 -7.59
N LYS A 156 19.49 2.10 -8.77
CA LYS A 156 19.79 1.03 -9.76
C LYS A 156 19.71 -0.37 -9.13
N ILE A 157 18.75 -0.58 -8.23
CA ILE A 157 18.49 -1.87 -7.61
C ILE A 157 17.87 -2.80 -8.66
N LYS A 158 18.39 -4.02 -8.78
CA LYS A 158 17.92 -5.01 -9.77
C LYS A 158 16.68 -5.77 -9.28
N THR A 159 15.64 -5.03 -8.94
CA THR A 159 14.35 -5.59 -8.50
C THR A 159 13.23 -4.86 -9.22
N ASP A 160 12.36 -5.58 -9.89
CA ASP A 160 11.19 -5.01 -10.54
C ASP A 160 10.10 -4.68 -9.50
N ILE A 161 9.56 -3.47 -9.55
CA ILE A 161 8.44 -3.08 -8.69
C ILE A 161 7.13 -3.28 -9.47
N ILE A 162 6.41 -4.33 -9.12
CA ILE A 162 5.15 -4.71 -9.76
C ILE A 162 3.97 -4.23 -8.93
N SER A 163 3.07 -3.51 -9.58
CA SER A 163 1.86 -2.97 -8.94
C SER A 163 0.62 -3.72 -9.44
N LEU A 164 -0.18 -4.25 -8.52
CA LEU A 164 -1.40 -4.98 -8.84
C LEU A 164 -2.66 -4.17 -8.48
N PRO A 165 -3.77 -4.39 -9.20
CA PRO A 165 -5.00 -3.65 -8.97
C PRO A 165 -5.50 -3.76 -7.52
N THR A 166 -6.15 -2.69 -7.06
CA THR A 166 -6.78 -2.66 -5.74
C THR A 166 -7.89 -3.70 -5.66
N VAL A 167 -7.78 -4.64 -4.72
CA VAL A 167 -8.86 -5.57 -4.39
C VAL A 167 -9.86 -4.85 -3.49
N ARG A 168 -11.14 -5.07 -3.76
CA ARG A 168 -12.24 -4.37 -3.08
C ARG A 168 -13.20 -5.34 -2.42
N GLU A 169 -13.82 -4.87 -1.35
CA GLU A 169 -14.97 -5.52 -0.73
C GLU A 169 -16.19 -5.47 -1.67
N LYS A 170 -17.21 -6.27 -1.38
CA LYS A 170 -18.42 -6.42 -2.22
C LYS A 170 -19.06 -5.09 -2.64
N TYR A 171 -18.97 -4.06 -1.81
CA TYR A 171 -19.59 -2.75 -2.05
C TYR A 171 -18.58 -1.68 -2.53
N GLY A 172 -17.37 -2.09 -2.94
CA GLY A 172 -16.39 -1.21 -3.54
C GLY A 172 -15.33 -0.65 -2.59
N LEU A 173 -15.48 -0.77 -1.27
CA LEU A 173 -14.45 -0.32 -0.32
C LEU A 173 -13.13 -1.04 -0.59
N ALA A 174 -12.04 -0.28 -0.71
CA ALA A 174 -10.71 -0.86 -0.87
C ALA A 174 -10.35 -1.72 0.35
N MET A 175 -9.85 -2.93 0.13
CA MET A 175 -9.47 -3.83 1.22
C MET A 175 -8.30 -3.28 2.02
N SER A 176 -8.43 -3.34 3.33
CA SER A 176 -7.43 -2.88 4.30
C SER A 176 -7.53 -3.67 5.58
N SER A 177 -6.40 -3.91 6.26
CA SER A 177 -6.38 -4.50 7.60
C SER A 177 -7.18 -3.66 8.61
N ARG A 178 -7.31 -2.35 8.39
CA ARG A 178 -8.11 -1.44 9.21
C ARG A 178 -9.62 -1.59 9.00
N ASN A 179 -10.07 -2.26 7.93
CA ASN A 179 -11.49 -2.57 7.74
C ASN A 179 -12.05 -3.48 8.85
N ASN A 180 -11.18 -4.19 9.59
CA ASN A 180 -11.59 -4.99 10.75
C ASN A 180 -12.13 -4.16 11.92
N TYR A 181 -11.89 -2.86 11.93
CA TYR A 181 -12.48 -1.92 12.91
C TYR A 181 -13.90 -1.49 12.55
N LEU A 182 -14.41 -1.89 11.38
CA LEU A 182 -15.71 -1.50 10.81
C LEU A 182 -16.67 -2.69 10.82
N SER A 183 -17.95 -2.43 11.15
CA SER A 183 -19.03 -3.40 10.92
C SER A 183 -19.28 -3.61 9.43
N ASP A 184 -20.02 -4.65 9.05
CA ASP A 184 -20.35 -4.91 7.65
C ASP A 184 -21.23 -3.79 7.06
N GLU A 185 -22.09 -3.16 7.88
CA GLU A 185 -22.88 -1.99 7.49
C GLU A 185 -21.97 -0.79 7.22
N ASP A 186 -20.97 -0.57 8.09
CA ASP A 186 -19.99 0.51 7.91
C ASP A 186 -19.15 0.29 6.65
N LYS A 187 -18.70 -0.94 6.38
CA LYS A 187 -17.98 -1.27 5.13
C LYS A 187 -18.81 -1.00 3.89
N LYS A 188 -20.11 -1.37 3.93
CA LYS A 188 -21.06 -1.06 2.86
C LYS A 188 -21.19 0.45 2.68
N PHE A 189 -21.36 1.19 3.77
CA PHE A 189 -21.44 2.64 3.76
C PHE A 189 -20.17 3.27 3.16
N CYS A 190 -18.99 2.83 3.60
CA CYS A 190 -17.70 3.31 3.12
C CYS A 190 -17.43 3.01 1.64
N GLY A 191 -18.18 2.12 1.01
CA GLY A 191 -18.18 1.93 -0.45
C GLY A 191 -18.50 3.20 -1.24
N LYS A 192 -19.14 4.21 -0.62
CA LYS A 192 -19.37 5.54 -1.19
C LYS A 192 -18.06 6.24 -1.60
N ILE A 193 -16.94 5.95 -0.94
CA ILE A 193 -15.62 6.52 -1.27
C ILE A 193 -15.26 6.18 -2.72
N TYR A 194 -15.32 4.89 -3.05
CA TYR A 194 -15.02 4.43 -4.41
C TYR A 194 -16.04 4.94 -5.43
N SER A 195 -17.33 4.95 -5.09
CA SER A 195 -18.37 5.49 -5.96
C SER A 195 -18.13 6.97 -6.26
N CYS A 196 -17.70 7.76 -5.27
CA CYS A 196 -17.35 9.17 -5.43
C CYS A 196 -16.22 9.37 -6.44
N ILE A 197 -15.05 8.73 -6.21
CA ILE A 197 -13.89 8.91 -7.12
C ILE A 197 -14.15 8.33 -8.51
N LYS A 198 -14.99 7.30 -8.64
CA LYS A 198 -15.41 6.75 -9.92
C LYS A 198 -16.29 7.73 -10.71
N ASN A 199 -17.25 8.37 -10.05
CA ASN A 199 -18.11 9.38 -10.66
C ASN A 199 -17.28 10.61 -11.08
N LEU A 200 -16.36 11.05 -10.20
CA LEU A 200 -15.42 12.13 -10.54
C LEU A 200 -14.61 11.78 -11.80
N ALA A 201 -14.06 10.59 -11.86
CA ALA A 201 -13.29 10.11 -13.02
C ALA A 201 -14.11 10.11 -14.32
N ALA A 202 -15.38 9.70 -14.26
CA ALA A 202 -16.29 9.70 -15.40
C ALA A 202 -16.61 11.12 -15.92
N SER A 203 -16.49 12.13 -15.07
CA SER A 203 -16.82 13.53 -15.36
C SER A 203 -15.62 14.38 -15.80
N LEU A 204 -14.39 13.86 -15.77
CA LEU A 204 -13.15 14.61 -16.04
C LEU A 204 -13.12 15.37 -17.39
N LYS A 205 -13.95 14.97 -18.36
CA LYS A 205 -14.05 15.64 -19.68
C LYS A 205 -15.06 16.79 -19.74
N ILE A 206 -15.85 17.02 -18.67
CA ILE A 206 -17.06 17.86 -18.70
C ILE A 206 -16.88 19.16 -17.92
N SER A 207 -16.06 19.17 -16.86
CA SER A 207 -15.92 20.29 -15.92
C SER A 207 -14.45 20.57 -15.60
N SER A 208 -14.17 21.74 -15.04
CA SER A 208 -12.83 22.03 -14.51
C SER A 208 -12.51 21.13 -13.32
N LEU A 209 -11.25 20.75 -13.15
CA LEU A 209 -10.81 19.86 -12.09
C LEU A 209 -11.14 20.38 -10.68
N GLU A 210 -11.04 21.67 -10.45
CA GLU A 210 -11.37 22.31 -9.17
C GLU A 210 -12.85 22.19 -8.81
N VAL A 211 -13.74 22.34 -9.79
CA VAL A 211 -15.19 22.17 -9.60
C VAL A 211 -15.49 20.73 -9.21
N LEU A 212 -14.96 19.77 -9.96
CA LEU A 212 -15.14 18.34 -9.70
C LEU A 212 -14.59 17.93 -8.34
N LYS A 213 -13.43 18.46 -7.96
CA LYS A 213 -12.82 18.24 -6.65
C LYS A 213 -13.73 18.75 -5.53
N THR A 214 -14.26 19.97 -5.67
CA THR A 214 -15.16 20.57 -4.70
C THR A 214 -16.44 19.77 -4.54
N GLU A 215 -17.10 19.39 -5.64
CA GLU A 215 -18.31 18.58 -5.64
C GLU A 215 -18.09 17.21 -4.97
N ALA A 216 -16.95 16.57 -5.23
CA ALA A 216 -16.60 15.29 -4.63
C ALA A 216 -16.35 15.41 -3.11
N ILE A 217 -15.67 16.47 -2.68
CA ILE A 217 -15.45 16.77 -1.25
C ILE A 217 -16.79 17.00 -0.55
N ASP A 218 -17.67 17.81 -1.14
CA ASP A 218 -18.98 18.11 -0.56
C ASP A 218 -19.87 16.87 -0.49
N PHE A 219 -19.85 16.02 -1.52
CA PHE A 219 -20.54 14.73 -1.50
C PHE A 219 -20.07 13.84 -0.33
N LEU A 220 -18.77 13.70 -0.14
CA LEU A 220 -18.22 12.86 0.94
C LEU A 220 -18.52 13.48 2.31
N ARG A 221 -18.35 14.80 2.47
CA ARG A 221 -18.63 15.52 3.71
C ARG A 221 -20.11 15.42 4.11
N ASN A 222 -21.02 15.67 3.16
CA ASN A 222 -22.47 15.54 3.37
C ASN A 222 -22.91 14.08 3.62
N SER A 223 -22.11 13.11 3.17
CA SER A 223 -22.28 11.70 3.52
C SER A 223 -21.78 11.36 4.94
N GLY A 224 -21.14 12.26 5.68
CA GLY A 224 -20.67 12.03 7.04
C GLY A 224 -19.22 11.56 7.17
N PHE A 225 -18.40 11.74 6.12
CA PHE A 225 -16.96 11.54 6.22
C PHE A 225 -16.24 12.83 6.64
N GLU A 226 -15.24 12.70 7.49
CA GLU A 226 -14.24 13.74 7.69
C GLU A 226 -13.17 13.62 6.61
N ILE A 227 -12.86 14.71 5.92
CA ILE A 227 -11.94 14.70 4.77
C ILE A 227 -10.55 15.05 5.26
N ASP A 228 -9.60 14.13 5.10
CA ASP A 228 -8.16 14.41 5.23
C ASP A 228 -7.66 15.10 3.94
N TYR A 229 -7.86 14.45 2.79
CA TYR A 229 -7.66 15.06 1.48
C TYR A 229 -8.50 14.39 0.40
N LEU A 230 -8.78 15.13 -0.68
CA LEU A 230 -9.13 14.61 -2.00
C LEU A 230 -8.35 15.45 -3.01
N GLU A 231 -7.50 14.79 -3.79
CA GLU A 231 -6.61 15.46 -4.74
C GLU A 231 -6.69 14.83 -6.13
N ILE A 232 -6.51 15.69 -7.15
CA ILE A 232 -6.44 15.34 -8.55
C ILE A 232 -5.09 15.82 -9.05
N VAL A 233 -4.17 14.88 -9.28
CA VAL A 233 -2.76 15.19 -9.55
C VAL A 233 -2.21 14.37 -10.72
N ASP A 234 -1.07 14.76 -11.26
CA ASP A 234 -0.32 13.94 -12.21
C ASP A 234 0.12 12.64 -11.55
N ALA A 235 -0.24 11.51 -12.15
CA ALA A 235 0.03 10.19 -11.60
C ALA A 235 1.54 9.85 -11.55
N ASN A 236 2.37 10.49 -12.36
CA ASN A 236 3.79 10.17 -12.48
C ASN A 236 4.64 10.83 -11.40
N ASN A 237 4.19 11.99 -10.86
CA ASN A 237 5.02 12.81 -9.97
C ASN A 237 4.26 13.53 -8.85
N LEU A 238 2.93 13.36 -8.77
CA LEU A 238 2.01 13.98 -7.80
C LEU A 238 1.95 15.51 -7.86
N SER A 239 2.43 16.13 -8.92
CA SER A 239 2.30 17.57 -9.14
C SER A 239 0.89 17.94 -9.66
N SER A 240 0.60 19.23 -9.75
CA SER A 240 -0.61 19.71 -10.37
C SER A 240 -0.73 19.22 -11.81
N VAL A 241 -1.96 18.92 -12.24
CA VAL A 241 -2.27 18.52 -13.62
C VAL A 241 -1.98 19.67 -14.57
N THR A 242 -1.34 19.37 -15.71
CA THR A 242 -1.00 20.30 -16.77
C THR A 242 -1.48 19.75 -18.12
N GLU A 243 -1.36 20.53 -19.18
CA GLU A 243 -1.68 20.11 -20.54
C GLU A 243 -0.84 18.91 -21.05
N ASN A 244 0.33 18.70 -20.43
CA ASN A 244 1.23 17.59 -20.75
C ASN A 244 1.01 16.35 -19.89
N THR A 245 0.04 16.36 -18.99
CA THR A 245 -0.28 15.21 -18.13
C THR A 245 -1.00 14.15 -18.95
N ASP A 246 -0.43 12.95 -19.02
CA ASP A 246 -1.01 11.80 -19.74
C ASP A 246 -1.89 10.92 -18.84
N LYS A 247 -1.64 10.96 -17.52
CA LYS A 247 -2.37 10.17 -16.52
C LYS A 247 -2.63 10.99 -15.27
N ILE A 248 -3.86 10.97 -14.83
CA ILE A 248 -4.32 11.62 -13.61
C ILE A 248 -4.51 10.58 -12.52
N LEU A 249 -4.01 10.89 -11.32
CA LEU A 249 -4.36 10.20 -10.08
C LEU A 249 -5.43 10.99 -9.35
N ILE A 250 -6.58 10.38 -9.12
CA ILE A 250 -7.58 10.85 -8.15
C ILE A 250 -7.29 10.10 -6.85
N ALA A 251 -6.89 10.78 -5.82
CA ALA A 251 -6.53 10.19 -4.53
C ALA A 251 -7.35 10.79 -3.40
N VAL A 252 -7.85 9.95 -2.50
CA VAL A 252 -8.70 10.36 -1.39
C VAL A 252 -8.28 9.69 -0.09
N ALA A 253 -8.30 10.46 0.98
CA ALA A 253 -8.23 9.96 2.34
C ALA A 253 -9.34 10.60 3.17
N VAL A 254 -10.07 9.76 3.89
CA VAL A 254 -11.16 10.18 4.77
C VAL A 254 -11.05 9.48 6.12
N ILE A 255 -11.67 10.07 7.14
CA ILE A 255 -11.82 9.46 8.45
C ILE A 255 -13.32 9.14 8.66
N TYR A 256 -13.60 7.90 9.01
CA TYR A 256 -14.93 7.45 9.38
C TYR A 256 -14.87 6.64 10.67
N LYS A 257 -15.62 7.03 11.70
CA LYS A 257 -15.58 6.40 13.03
C LYS A 257 -14.15 6.21 13.57
N LYS A 258 -13.30 7.23 13.42
CA LYS A 258 -11.87 7.23 13.80
C LYS A 258 -10.98 6.31 12.95
N VAL A 259 -11.52 5.63 11.94
CA VAL A 259 -10.74 4.81 11.01
C VAL A 259 -10.37 5.64 9.79
N ARG A 260 -9.07 5.78 9.53
CA ARG A 260 -8.57 6.44 8.31
C ARG A 260 -8.60 5.46 7.14
N LEU A 261 -9.34 5.83 6.10
CA LEU A 261 -9.53 5.05 4.89
C LEU A 261 -8.94 5.81 3.70
N ILE A 262 -8.23 5.11 2.84
CA ILE A 262 -7.67 5.67 1.60
C ILE A 262 -8.16 4.89 0.40
N ASP A 263 -8.31 5.60 -0.70
CA ASP A 263 -8.58 5.00 -2.01
C ASP A 263 -8.00 5.87 -3.12
N ASN A 264 -7.89 5.32 -4.31
CA ASN A 264 -7.47 6.06 -5.48
C ASN A 264 -7.96 5.42 -6.78
N LEU A 265 -7.89 6.22 -7.86
CA LEU A 265 -8.15 5.78 -9.22
C LEU A 265 -7.20 6.51 -10.18
N VAL A 266 -6.58 5.76 -11.09
CA VAL A 266 -5.77 6.33 -12.17
C VAL A 266 -6.61 6.38 -13.43
N VAL A 267 -6.60 7.53 -14.12
CA VAL A 267 -7.31 7.78 -15.37
C VAL A 267 -6.30 8.23 -16.42
N SER A 268 -6.30 7.59 -17.58
CA SER A 268 -5.56 8.08 -18.77
C SER A 268 -6.39 9.16 -19.47
N LEU A 269 -5.75 10.25 -19.86
CA LEU A 269 -6.36 11.38 -20.58
C LEU A 269 -6.36 11.14 -22.09
#